data_293ac59ecce7e27b078d691038920416
#
_entry.id   293ac59ecce7e27b078d691038920416
#
_cell.length_a   1.000
_cell.length_b   1.000
_cell.length_c   1.000
_cell.angle_alpha   90.00
_cell.angle_beta   90.00
_cell.angle_gamma   90.00
#
_symmetry.space_group_name_H-M   'P 1'
#
loop_
_entity.id
_entity.type
_entity.pdbx_description
1 polymer ?
#
loop_
_entity_poly.entity_id
_entity_poly.type
_entity_poly.pdbx_seq_one_letter_code
_entity_poly.pdbx_strand_id
1 'polypeptide(L)'
;MSFFLIYYHKFNYKIKENTPTLNWKLKQQLQEMLKQEQGYKIFPGGFRKRFALAYPNSYFVGMSNLGFHIIYDQINNRNDSACERFFLPDKNLIDDYTRTHTPLMSMETQTPLHDFALIGFAISFEMDYFNILQMLSLGKVKLLAKFSTSQSSGIK
;
A
#
# COMPACT_ATOMS: atom_id res chain seq x y z
N MET A 1 12.35 -17.45 -2.52
CA MET A 1 12.87 -16.57 -1.46
C MET A 1 12.20 -15.23 -1.63
N SER A 2 11.29 -14.85 -0.73
CA SER A 2 10.55 -13.59 -0.87
C SER A 2 11.40 -12.46 -0.30
N PHE A 3 11.65 -11.42 -1.09
CA PHE A 3 12.34 -10.22 -0.65
C PHE A 3 11.33 -9.19 -0.15
N PHE A 4 11.68 -8.47 0.92
CA PHE A 4 10.88 -7.35 1.41
C PHE A 4 11.56 -6.04 1.06
N LEU A 5 10.85 -5.17 0.36
CA LEU A 5 11.23 -3.78 0.18
C LEU A 5 10.37 -2.93 1.10
N ILE A 6 11.01 -2.18 2.00
CA ILE A 6 10.32 -1.26 2.92
C ILE A 6 10.52 0.16 2.40
N TYR A 7 9.42 0.85 2.15
CA TYR A 7 9.41 2.26 1.77
C TYR A 7 8.86 3.09 2.93
N TYR A 8 9.66 4.06 3.39
CA TYR A 8 9.26 5.01 4.42
C TYR A 8 8.82 6.33 3.78
N HIS A 9 7.56 6.71 3.99
CA HIS A 9 7.02 7.97 3.51
C HIS A 9 6.93 8.96 4.66
N LYS A 10 7.68 10.08 4.58
CA LYS A 10 7.61 11.15 5.58
C LYS A 10 6.35 11.97 5.34
N PHE A 11 5.40 11.89 6.26
CA PHE A 11 4.19 12.70 6.24
C PHE A 11 4.54 14.20 6.28
N ASN A 12 4.30 14.89 5.18
CA ASN A 12 4.13 16.34 5.18
C ASN A 12 2.64 16.62 4.96
N TYR A 13 1.88 16.68 6.04
CA TYR A 13 0.50 17.12 6.00
C TYR A 13 0.45 18.62 5.65
N LYS A 14 0.19 18.94 4.40
CA LYS A 14 -0.57 20.13 4.02
C LYS A 14 -1.92 19.61 3.51
N ILE A 15 -2.93 19.71 4.35
CA ILE A 15 -4.32 19.55 3.95
C ILE A 15 -4.57 20.60 2.88
N LYS A 16 -4.57 20.21 1.61
CA LYS A 16 -5.22 20.95 0.55
C LYS A 16 -6.59 20.33 0.36
N GLU A 17 -7.60 21.14 0.65
CA GLU A 17 -8.99 20.91 0.35
C GLU A 17 -9.19 20.58 -1.14
N ASN A 18 -9.11 19.32 -1.45
CA ASN A 18 -9.70 18.61 -2.58
C ASN A 18 -9.40 17.13 -2.31
N THR A 19 -10.11 16.55 -1.33
CA THR A 19 -10.23 15.11 -1.21
C THR A 19 -10.88 14.62 -2.49
N PRO A 20 -10.15 13.86 -3.33
CA PRO A 20 -10.78 13.26 -4.50
C PRO A 20 -11.93 12.42 -3.98
N THR A 21 -13.11 12.61 -4.54
CA THR A 21 -14.30 11.83 -4.21
C THR A 21 -13.92 10.38 -4.48
N LEU A 22 -13.66 9.62 -3.40
CA LEU A 22 -13.31 8.20 -3.50
C LEU A 22 -14.44 7.50 -4.23
N ASN A 23 -14.13 6.84 -5.34
CA ASN A 23 -15.13 6.15 -6.12
C ASN A 23 -15.80 5.07 -5.26
N TRP A 24 -17.06 5.29 -4.95
CA TRP A 24 -17.81 4.42 -4.05
C TRP A 24 -17.92 2.99 -4.60
N LYS A 25 -17.99 2.82 -5.93
CA LYS A 25 -18.02 1.51 -6.59
C LYS A 25 -16.74 0.70 -6.30
N LEU A 26 -15.58 1.33 -6.38
CA LEU A 26 -14.31 0.67 -6.05
C LEU A 26 -14.25 0.29 -4.57
N LYS A 27 -14.75 1.14 -3.68
CA LYS A 27 -14.86 0.82 -2.25
C LYS A 27 -15.76 -0.38 -2.00
N GLN A 28 -16.92 -0.39 -2.63
CA GLN A 28 -17.89 -1.47 -2.48
C GLN A 28 -17.29 -2.81 -2.95
N GLN A 29 -16.57 -2.82 -4.07
CA GLN A 29 -15.91 -4.03 -4.56
C GLN A 29 -14.91 -4.59 -3.54
N LEU A 30 -14.07 -3.75 -2.95
CA LEU A 30 -13.12 -4.16 -1.91
C LEU A 30 -13.85 -4.70 -0.67
N GLN A 31 -14.93 -4.06 -0.26
CA GLN A 31 -15.75 -4.51 0.87
C GLN A 31 -16.42 -5.85 0.60
N GLU A 32 -16.91 -6.08 -0.60
CA GLU A 32 -17.51 -7.35 -1.01
C GLU A 32 -16.48 -8.48 -1.03
N MET A 33 -15.28 -8.21 -1.53
CA MET A 33 -14.17 -9.17 -1.47
C MET A 33 -13.81 -9.50 -0.02
N LEU A 34 -13.68 -8.49 0.83
CA LEU A 34 -13.33 -8.66 2.24
C LEU A 34 -14.38 -9.48 3.00
N LYS A 35 -15.67 -9.29 2.71
CA LYS A 35 -16.76 -10.07 3.33
C LYS A 35 -16.68 -11.57 3.05
N GLN A 36 -16.03 -11.97 1.97
CA GLN A 36 -15.84 -13.38 1.61
C GLN A 36 -14.64 -14.01 2.32
N GLU A 37 -13.80 -13.19 2.97
CA GLU A 37 -12.63 -13.65 3.70
C GLU A 37 -12.97 -14.00 5.16
N GLN A 38 -12.16 -14.90 5.72
CA GLN A 38 -12.16 -15.19 7.16
C GLN A 38 -10.79 -14.80 7.75
N GLY A 39 -10.81 -14.29 8.98
CA GLY A 39 -9.56 -14.00 9.71
C GLY A 39 -8.91 -12.66 9.43
N TYR A 40 -9.52 -11.78 8.63
CA TYR A 40 -9.03 -10.41 8.50
C TYR A 40 -9.22 -9.63 9.82
N LYS A 41 -8.35 -8.64 10.05
CA LYS A 41 -8.34 -7.87 11.29
C LYS A 41 -8.57 -6.40 10.98
N ILE A 42 -9.59 -5.80 11.61
CA ILE A 42 -9.84 -4.36 11.59
C ILE A 42 -9.73 -3.85 13.02
N PHE A 43 -8.90 -2.84 13.22
CA PHE A 43 -8.70 -2.22 14.52
C PHE A 43 -9.39 -0.86 14.55
N PRO A 44 -10.44 -0.69 15.34
CA PRO A 44 -11.08 0.62 15.52
C PRO A 44 -10.20 1.54 16.36
N GLY A 45 -10.09 2.80 15.96
CA GLY A 45 -9.40 3.84 16.70
C GLY A 45 -7.95 4.09 16.32
N GLY A 46 -7.46 5.30 16.58
CA GLY A 46 -6.19 5.84 16.05
C GLY A 46 -4.92 5.51 16.84
N PHE A 47 -4.94 4.58 17.78
CA PHE A 47 -3.78 4.32 18.66
C PHE A 47 -2.69 3.46 18.01
N ARG A 48 -3.02 2.67 16.99
CA ARG A 48 -2.08 1.76 16.34
C ARG A 48 -1.39 2.43 15.16
N LYS A 49 -0.09 2.21 15.03
CA LYS A 49 0.68 2.66 13.86
C LYS A 49 0.23 1.83 12.64
N ARG A 50 -0.20 2.52 11.60
CA ARG A 50 -0.72 1.87 10.40
C ARG A 50 0.42 1.49 9.46
N PHE A 51 0.43 0.22 9.06
CA PHE A 51 1.39 -0.37 8.15
C PHE A 51 0.64 -0.86 6.90
N ALA A 52 1.10 -0.44 5.71
CA ALA A 52 0.62 -0.96 4.44
C ALA A 52 1.48 -2.15 4.04
N LEU A 53 0.90 -3.33 3.94
CA LEU A 53 1.54 -4.53 3.39
C LEU A 53 1.02 -4.75 1.98
N ALA A 54 1.87 -4.51 0.99
CA ALA A 54 1.53 -4.54 -0.42
C ALA A 54 2.09 -5.78 -1.10
N TYR A 55 1.26 -6.44 -1.90
CA TYR A 55 1.67 -7.51 -2.79
C TYR A 55 1.56 -7.03 -4.25
N PRO A 56 2.67 -6.95 -5.00
CA PRO A 56 2.67 -6.34 -6.32
C PRO A 56 2.15 -7.29 -7.42
N ASN A 57 1.04 -7.95 -7.14
CA ASN A 57 0.33 -8.81 -8.06
C ASN A 57 -1.16 -8.86 -7.67
N SER A 58 -1.97 -9.61 -8.43
CA SER A 58 -3.40 -9.72 -8.16
C SER A 58 -3.71 -10.26 -6.75
N TYR A 59 -4.91 -9.95 -6.27
CA TYR A 59 -5.43 -10.45 -5.00
C TYR A 59 -5.25 -11.97 -4.83
N PHE A 60 -5.64 -12.76 -5.86
CA PHE A 60 -5.58 -14.23 -5.78
C PHE A 60 -4.14 -14.75 -5.65
N VAL A 61 -3.19 -14.13 -6.34
CA VAL A 61 -1.76 -14.51 -6.23
C VAL A 61 -1.22 -14.15 -4.85
N GLY A 62 -1.52 -12.95 -4.36
CA GLY A 62 -1.09 -12.51 -3.03
C GLY A 62 -1.67 -13.35 -1.90
N MET A 63 -2.96 -13.68 -2.00
CA MET A 63 -3.65 -14.51 -1.00
C MET A 63 -3.21 -15.98 -1.02
N SER A 64 -2.54 -16.43 -2.08
CA SER A 64 -1.91 -17.75 -2.15
C SER A 64 -0.51 -17.78 -1.50
N ASN A 65 0.05 -16.64 -1.11
CA ASN A 65 1.40 -16.55 -0.57
C ASN A 65 1.40 -16.66 0.97
N LEU A 66 1.86 -17.79 1.48
CA LEU A 66 1.90 -18.03 2.93
C LEU A 66 2.77 -17.01 3.67
N GLY A 67 3.91 -16.60 3.10
CA GLY A 67 4.80 -15.61 3.73
C GLY A 67 4.12 -14.26 3.93
N PHE A 68 3.27 -13.86 2.98
CA PHE A 68 2.46 -12.66 3.08
C PHE A 68 1.49 -12.71 4.25
N HIS A 69 0.80 -13.84 4.44
CA HIS A 69 -0.11 -14.05 5.57
C HIS A 69 0.61 -14.07 6.92
N ILE A 70 1.77 -14.73 7.00
CA ILE A 70 2.57 -14.77 8.23
C ILE A 70 2.94 -13.36 8.68
N ILE A 71 3.38 -12.51 7.77
CA ILE A 71 3.76 -11.13 8.10
C ILE A 71 2.56 -10.28 8.47
N TYR A 72 1.46 -10.43 7.75
CA TYR A 72 0.19 -9.78 8.09
C TYR A 72 -0.23 -10.13 9.53
N ASP A 73 -0.19 -11.39 9.88
CA ASP A 73 -0.54 -11.86 11.22
C ASP A 73 0.44 -11.39 12.29
N GLN A 74 1.75 -11.48 12.03
CA GLN A 74 2.77 -11.04 12.98
C GLN A 74 2.63 -9.55 13.32
N ILE A 75 2.40 -8.70 12.32
CA ILE A 75 2.20 -7.26 12.55
C ILE A 75 0.90 -7.00 13.31
N ASN A 76 -0.18 -7.69 12.95
CA ASN A 76 -1.49 -7.50 13.55
C ASN A 76 -1.64 -8.14 14.95
N ASN A 77 -0.77 -9.06 15.32
CA ASN A 77 -0.72 -9.62 16.69
C ASN A 77 -0.02 -8.68 17.68
N ARG A 78 0.63 -7.62 17.20
CA ARG A 78 1.20 -6.57 18.07
C ARG A 78 0.09 -5.65 18.55
N ASN A 79 0.27 -5.09 19.75
CA ASN A 79 -0.69 -4.14 20.32
C ASN A 79 -0.53 -2.71 19.80
N ASP A 80 0.61 -2.39 19.17
CA ASP A 80 1.01 -1.06 18.75
C ASP A 80 0.86 -0.80 17.24
N SER A 81 0.54 -1.81 16.45
CA SER A 81 0.48 -1.74 14.99
C SER A 81 -0.81 -2.33 14.42
N ALA A 82 -1.18 -1.86 13.25
CA ALA A 82 -2.29 -2.34 12.44
C ALA A 82 -1.82 -2.45 10.98
N CYS A 83 -1.82 -3.66 10.47
CA CYS A 83 -1.42 -3.96 9.09
C CYS A 83 -2.66 -4.05 8.20
N GLU A 84 -2.62 -3.35 7.06
CA GLU A 84 -3.65 -3.43 6.03
C GLU A 84 -3.02 -3.83 4.70
N ARG A 85 -3.74 -4.65 3.95
CA ARG A 85 -3.25 -5.27 2.72
C ARG A 85 -3.61 -4.46 1.49
N PHE A 86 -2.67 -4.44 0.54
CA PHE A 86 -2.83 -3.83 -0.77
C PHE A 86 -2.43 -4.82 -1.85
N PHE A 87 -3.19 -4.85 -2.93
CA PHE A 87 -2.91 -5.69 -4.10
C PHE A 87 -2.92 -4.84 -5.36
N LEU A 88 -2.21 -5.31 -6.39
CA LEU A 88 -2.30 -4.68 -7.71
C LEU A 88 -3.69 -4.99 -8.29
N PRO A 89 -4.48 -3.98 -8.64
CA PRO A 89 -5.78 -4.21 -9.27
C PRO A 89 -5.63 -4.84 -10.67
N ASP A 90 -6.66 -5.54 -11.11
CA ASP A 90 -6.74 -6.02 -12.49
C ASP A 90 -6.77 -4.84 -13.48
N LYS A 91 -6.37 -5.07 -14.73
CA LYS A 91 -6.25 -4.03 -15.76
C LYS A 91 -7.49 -3.15 -15.89
N ASN A 92 -8.67 -3.74 -15.92
CA ASN A 92 -9.94 -3.01 -16.02
C ASN A 92 -10.17 -2.08 -14.81
N LEU A 93 -9.75 -2.51 -13.62
CA LEU A 93 -9.84 -1.70 -12.40
C LEU A 93 -8.78 -0.60 -12.37
N ILE A 94 -7.58 -0.85 -12.92
CA ILE A 94 -6.54 0.17 -13.05
C ILE A 94 -7.06 1.35 -13.87
N ASP A 95 -7.77 1.09 -14.96
CA ASP A 95 -8.39 2.12 -15.79
C ASP A 95 -9.44 2.92 -15.01
N ASP A 96 -10.25 2.25 -14.19
CA ASP A 96 -11.23 2.91 -13.32
C ASP A 96 -10.55 3.78 -12.24
N TYR A 97 -9.51 3.28 -11.57
CA TYR A 97 -8.70 4.05 -10.61
C TYR A 97 -8.12 5.30 -11.26
N THR A 98 -7.56 5.16 -12.46
CA THR A 98 -6.92 6.26 -13.20
C THR A 98 -7.94 7.28 -13.65
N ARG A 99 -9.04 6.85 -14.29
CA ARG A 99 -10.09 7.72 -14.82
C ARG A 99 -10.81 8.51 -13.73
N THR A 100 -11.03 7.89 -12.57
CA THR A 100 -11.70 8.53 -11.44
C THR A 100 -10.76 9.28 -10.51
N HIS A 101 -9.45 9.27 -10.81
CA HIS A 101 -8.42 9.80 -9.92
C HIS A 101 -8.48 9.27 -8.48
N THR A 102 -9.07 8.10 -8.29
CA THR A 102 -9.14 7.44 -6.99
C THR A 102 -7.77 6.86 -6.64
N PRO A 103 -7.22 7.09 -5.45
CA PRO A 103 -5.98 6.44 -5.04
C PRO A 103 -6.18 4.96 -4.75
N LEU A 104 -5.12 4.15 -4.89
CA LEU A 104 -5.12 2.75 -4.47
C LEU A 104 -5.46 2.66 -2.99
N MET A 105 -6.41 1.79 -2.64
CA MET A 105 -6.97 1.66 -1.29
C MET A 105 -6.65 0.29 -0.67
N SER A 106 -6.58 0.26 0.66
CA SER A 106 -6.44 -0.99 1.43
C SER A 106 -7.69 -1.87 1.37
N MET A 107 -7.50 -3.17 1.59
CA MET A 107 -8.59 -4.14 1.68
C MET A 107 -9.46 -3.90 2.92
N GLU A 108 -8.85 -3.69 4.08
CA GLU A 108 -9.53 -3.69 5.37
C GLU A 108 -10.41 -2.45 5.58
N THR A 109 -9.85 -1.27 5.41
CA THR A 109 -10.57 -0.02 5.73
C THR A 109 -10.79 0.90 4.53
N GLN A 110 -10.38 0.49 3.33
CA GLN A 110 -10.41 1.28 2.10
C GLN A 110 -9.72 2.65 2.27
N THR A 111 -8.64 2.65 3.03
CA THR A 111 -7.80 3.84 3.22
C THR A 111 -6.78 3.96 2.08
N PRO A 112 -6.56 5.18 1.54
CA PRO A 112 -5.56 5.43 0.51
C PRO A 112 -4.14 5.05 0.91
N LEU A 113 -3.36 4.49 -0.05
CA LEU A 113 -1.98 4.05 0.21
C LEU A 113 -1.07 5.18 0.70
N HIS A 114 -1.24 6.40 0.20
CA HIS A 114 -0.44 7.55 0.61
C HIS A 114 -0.72 8.02 2.06
N ASP A 115 -1.77 7.51 2.71
CA ASP A 115 -2.07 7.79 4.11
C ASP A 115 -1.32 6.86 5.09
N PHE A 116 -0.51 5.95 4.56
CA PHE A 116 0.33 5.07 5.37
C PHE A 116 1.76 5.60 5.46
N ALA A 117 2.28 5.71 6.68
CA ALA A 117 3.65 6.17 6.92
C ALA A 117 4.70 5.14 6.47
N LEU A 118 4.36 3.87 6.53
CA LEU A 118 5.25 2.76 6.19
C LEU A 118 4.56 1.82 5.22
N ILE A 119 5.22 1.53 4.10
CA ILE A 119 4.75 0.65 3.06
C ILE A 119 5.79 -0.46 2.86
N GLY A 120 5.39 -1.71 3.08
CA GLY A 120 6.22 -2.88 2.82
C GLY A 120 5.70 -3.65 1.62
N PHE A 121 6.59 -4.04 0.71
CA PHE A 121 6.27 -4.86 -0.44
C PHE A 121 6.81 -6.27 -0.26
N ALA A 122 5.95 -7.27 -0.42
CA ALA A 122 6.34 -8.66 -0.51
C ALA A 122 6.63 -8.99 -1.99
N ILE A 123 7.91 -9.18 -2.32
CA ILE A 123 8.38 -9.37 -3.68
C ILE A 123 8.70 -10.86 -3.87
N SER A 124 8.05 -11.50 -4.84
CA SER A 124 8.26 -12.91 -5.16
C SER A 124 9.02 -13.11 -6.48
N PHE A 125 8.90 -12.15 -7.41
CA PHE A 125 9.46 -12.25 -8.76
C PHE A 125 10.13 -10.93 -9.17
N GLU A 126 11.10 -11.02 -10.09
CA GLU A 126 11.82 -9.84 -10.58
C GLU A 126 10.90 -8.84 -11.31
N MET A 127 9.88 -9.32 -12.01
CA MET A 127 8.90 -8.46 -12.68
C MET A 127 8.03 -7.66 -11.71
N ASP A 128 7.98 -8.03 -10.45
CA ASP A 128 7.21 -7.32 -9.43
C ASP A 128 7.69 -5.87 -9.21
N TYR A 129 8.95 -5.56 -9.55
CA TYR A 129 9.46 -4.19 -9.44
C TYR A 129 8.69 -3.18 -10.31
N PHE A 130 8.29 -3.55 -11.52
CA PHE A 130 7.45 -2.70 -12.37
C PHE A 130 6.06 -2.51 -11.77
N ASN A 131 5.51 -3.57 -11.20
CA ASN A 131 4.22 -3.55 -10.52
C ASN A 131 4.26 -2.66 -9.26
N ILE A 132 5.37 -2.64 -8.53
CA ILE A 132 5.58 -1.73 -7.39
C ILE A 132 5.47 -0.28 -7.85
N LEU A 133 6.16 0.10 -8.92
CA LEU A 133 6.09 1.46 -9.46
C LEU A 133 4.65 1.83 -9.84
N GLN A 134 3.92 0.90 -10.45
CA GLN A 134 2.52 1.10 -10.80
C GLN A 134 1.64 1.28 -9.55
N MET A 135 1.81 0.45 -8.51
CA MET A 135 1.07 0.57 -7.26
C MET A 135 1.35 1.90 -6.54
N LEU A 136 2.62 2.33 -6.50
CA LEU A 136 3.01 3.61 -5.92
C LEU A 136 2.41 4.79 -6.69
N SER A 137 2.39 4.72 -8.02
CA SER A 137 1.73 5.72 -8.87
C SER A 137 0.23 5.78 -8.62
N LEU A 138 -0.47 4.64 -8.63
CA LEU A 138 -1.89 4.54 -8.32
C LEU A 138 -2.19 5.02 -6.89
N GLY A 139 -1.31 4.69 -5.95
CA GLY A 139 -1.40 5.11 -4.55
C GLY A 139 -1.10 6.60 -4.32
N LYS A 140 -0.71 7.34 -5.37
CA LYS A 140 -0.28 8.75 -5.30
C LYS A 140 0.85 8.99 -4.30
N VAL A 141 1.72 8.00 -4.14
CA VAL A 141 2.90 8.08 -3.29
C VAL A 141 4.00 8.80 -4.05
N LYS A 142 4.54 9.87 -3.48
CA LYS A 142 5.61 10.66 -4.13
C LYS A 142 6.92 9.88 -4.08
N LEU A 143 7.42 9.48 -5.24
CA LEU A 143 8.76 8.91 -5.39
C LEU A 143 9.79 10.05 -5.34
N LEU A 144 10.31 10.37 -4.16
CA LEU A 144 11.40 11.34 -4.00
C LEU A 144 12.73 10.57 -3.89
N ALA A 145 13.38 10.33 -5.01
CA ALA A 145 14.82 10.04 -5.00
C ALA A 145 15.56 11.38 -4.79
N LYS A 146 15.88 11.73 -3.55
CA LYS A 146 16.90 12.74 -3.28
C LYS A 146 18.26 12.07 -3.45
N PHE A 147 18.86 12.22 -4.61
CA PHE A 147 20.30 12.06 -4.75
C PHE A 147 20.96 13.20 -3.98
N SER A 148 21.46 12.94 -2.78
CA SER A 148 22.43 13.82 -2.14
C SER A 148 23.77 13.61 -2.83
N THR A 149 24.05 14.40 -3.86
CA THR A 149 25.43 14.62 -4.31
C THR A 149 26.16 15.32 -3.16
N SER A 150 26.92 14.56 -2.39
CA SER A 150 27.97 15.13 -1.54
C SER A 150 29.01 15.75 -2.47
N GLN A 151 28.94 17.07 -2.65
CA GLN A 151 30.05 17.84 -3.22
C GLN A 151 31.21 17.71 -2.24
N SER A 152 32.23 16.98 -2.65
CA SER A 152 33.54 17.06 -2.08
C SER A 152 34.08 18.45 -2.35
N SER A 153 33.96 19.38 -1.40
CA SER A 153 34.67 20.64 -1.39
C SER A 153 36.15 20.35 -1.24
N GLY A 154 36.91 20.67 -2.30
CA GLY A 154 38.33 20.48 -2.38
C GLY A 154 39.11 21.16 -1.26
N ILE A 155 40.06 20.45 -0.82
CA ILE A 155 41.18 20.93 0.01
C ILE A 155 42.04 21.83 -0.89
N LYS A 156 42.25 23.05 -0.44
CA LYS A 156 43.38 23.86 -0.79
C LYS A 156 44.40 23.78 0.32
#